data_f0904344e8e4c794bfc1d9d8ec8fe0d6
#
_entry.id   f0904344e8e4c794bfc1d9d8ec8fe0d6
#
_cell.length_a   1.000
_cell.length_b   1.000
_cell.length_c   1.000
_cell.angle_alpha   90.00
_cell.angle_beta   90.00
_cell.angle_gamma   90.00
#
_symmetry.space_group_name_H-M   'P 1'
#
loop_
_entity.id
_entity.type
_entity.pdbx_description
1 polymer ?
#
loop_
_entity_poly.entity_id
_entity_poly.type
_entity_poly.pdbx_seq_one_letter_code
_entity_poly.pdbx_strand_id
1 'polypeptide(L)'
;MNNLKLQFITHYTDRYSYVDSARIALEGGCRWIQLRMKDTEESIVEETALVVQQLCRAYNATFIIDDNVGLAKKIKADGVHLGKNDMPIAEARKILGPDFIIGGTVNSFDDVLHHLQGSTPDYFGCGPFRFTSTKKNLAPILGYDGYKLILKQMHDNNIHIPLVAIGGIRKSDIPQLLQNGVNGIALSGSILNAENPILEMQEIINTINQY
;
A
#
# COMPACT_ATOMS: atom_id res chain seq x y z
N MET A 1 -0.21 -13.07 6.83
CA MET A 1 0.30 -12.12 5.80
C MET A 1 1.52 -12.61 4.99
N ASN A 2 1.86 -13.90 5.03
CA ASN A 2 3.10 -14.44 4.42
C ASN A 2 3.22 -14.34 2.88
N ASN A 3 2.24 -13.79 2.16
CA ASN A 3 2.26 -13.67 0.69
C ASN A 3 1.99 -12.25 0.14
N LEU A 4 1.93 -11.22 0.99
CA LEU A 4 1.63 -9.86 0.54
C LEU A 4 2.92 -9.06 0.34
N LYS A 5 3.75 -9.49 -0.65
CA LYS A 5 5.00 -8.80 -1.00
C LYS A 5 4.81 -7.64 -1.97
N LEU A 6 3.69 -7.59 -2.72
CA LEU A 6 3.41 -6.54 -3.69
C LEU A 6 2.00 -6.00 -3.52
N GLN A 7 1.89 -4.72 -3.14
CA GLN A 7 0.65 -3.96 -3.10
C GLN A 7 0.53 -3.10 -4.36
N PHE A 8 -0.62 -3.14 -5.01
CA PHE A 8 -0.96 -2.17 -6.05
C PHE A 8 -1.95 -1.13 -5.50
N ILE A 9 -1.61 0.15 -5.66
CA ILE A 9 -2.47 1.27 -5.28
C ILE A 9 -3.11 1.82 -6.53
N THR A 10 -4.45 1.80 -6.57
CA THR A 10 -5.20 2.27 -7.74
C THR A 10 -4.94 3.76 -8.01
N HIS A 11 -4.96 4.11 -9.28
CA HIS A 11 -4.75 5.49 -9.72
C HIS A 11 -5.56 5.76 -10.99
N TYR A 12 -6.17 6.94 -11.06
CA TYR A 12 -6.82 7.43 -12.27
C TYR A 12 -5.77 8.04 -13.20
N THR A 13 -5.85 7.71 -14.47
CA THR A 13 -5.04 8.30 -15.54
C THR A 13 -5.93 8.62 -16.74
N ASP A 14 -5.43 9.36 -17.71
CA ASP A 14 -6.17 9.60 -18.97
C ASP A 14 -6.47 8.30 -19.75
N ARG A 15 -5.74 7.22 -19.47
CA ARG A 15 -5.90 5.90 -20.11
C ARG A 15 -6.77 4.93 -19.31
N TYR A 16 -6.80 5.05 -17.99
CA TYR A 16 -7.37 4.03 -17.10
C TYR A 16 -8.15 4.65 -15.95
N SER A 17 -9.38 4.17 -15.75
CA SER A 17 -10.15 4.44 -14.53
C SER A 17 -9.55 3.72 -13.31
N TYR A 18 -10.06 4.00 -12.09
CA TYR A 18 -9.69 3.25 -10.90
C TYR A 18 -10.00 1.75 -11.02
N VAL A 19 -11.14 1.40 -11.63
CA VAL A 19 -11.53 0.01 -11.88
C VAL A 19 -10.61 -0.66 -12.87
N ASP A 20 -10.27 0.02 -13.98
CA ASP A 20 -9.32 -0.52 -14.98
C ASP A 20 -7.94 -0.72 -14.38
N SER A 21 -7.47 0.22 -13.56
CA SER A 21 -6.18 0.11 -12.88
C SER A 21 -6.11 -1.11 -11.96
N ALA A 22 -7.18 -1.36 -11.19
CA ALA A 22 -7.29 -2.56 -10.35
C ALA A 22 -7.32 -3.85 -11.19
N ARG A 23 -8.11 -3.87 -12.28
CA ARG A 23 -8.20 -5.01 -13.20
C ARG A 23 -6.84 -5.36 -13.80
N ILE A 24 -6.12 -4.37 -14.33
CA ILE A 24 -4.77 -4.53 -14.89
C ILE A 24 -3.82 -5.18 -13.87
N ALA A 25 -3.84 -4.70 -12.64
CA ALA A 25 -2.99 -5.25 -11.60
C ALA A 25 -3.33 -6.71 -11.28
N LEU A 26 -4.63 -7.03 -11.18
CA LEU A 26 -5.13 -8.39 -10.90
C LEU A 26 -4.82 -9.37 -12.05
N GLU A 27 -5.02 -8.96 -13.30
CA GLU A 27 -4.67 -9.73 -14.50
C GLU A 27 -3.16 -9.95 -14.61
N GLY A 28 -2.36 -8.97 -14.18
CA GLY A 28 -0.91 -9.09 -14.07
C GLY A 28 -0.43 -9.98 -12.92
N GLY A 29 -1.33 -10.48 -12.07
CA GLY A 29 -1.02 -11.41 -10.98
C GLY A 29 -0.90 -10.78 -9.60
N CYS A 30 -1.10 -9.48 -9.44
CA CYS A 30 -1.13 -8.85 -8.12
C CYS A 30 -2.31 -9.37 -7.28
N ARG A 31 -2.08 -9.59 -5.99
CA ARG A 31 -3.11 -10.13 -5.06
C ARG A 31 -3.30 -9.26 -3.82
N TRP A 32 -2.88 -8.01 -3.88
CA TRP A 32 -3.08 -7.04 -2.82
C TRP A 32 -3.34 -5.66 -3.43
N ILE A 33 -4.61 -5.24 -3.40
CA ILE A 33 -5.09 -4.02 -4.04
C ILE A 33 -5.53 -3.02 -2.97
N GLN A 34 -5.06 -1.78 -3.08
CA GLN A 34 -5.54 -0.66 -2.29
C GLN A 34 -6.30 0.31 -3.20
N LEU A 35 -7.57 0.54 -2.91
CA LEU A 35 -8.37 1.57 -3.57
C LEU A 35 -8.07 2.93 -2.93
N ARG A 36 -7.47 3.83 -3.70
CA ARG A 36 -7.16 5.19 -3.28
C ARG A 36 -7.80 6.20 -4.23
N MET A 37 -8.84 6.87 -3.74
CA MET A 37 -9.59 7.90 -4.47
C MET A 37 -9.64 9.15 -3.59
N LYS A 38 -8.79 10.13 -3.90
CA LYS A 38 -8.78 11.43 -3.20
C LYS A 38 -9.64 12.43 -3.95
N ASP A 39 -10.15 13.43 -3.23
CA ASP A 39 -10.92 14.54 -3.78
C ASP A 39 -12.15 14.07 -4.61
N THR A 40 -12.81 12.97 -4.20
CA THR A 40 -13.94 12.34 -4.88
C THR A 40 -15.13 12.23 -3.93
N GLU A 41 -16.37 12.41 -4.45
CA GLU A 41 -17.60 12.22 -3.66
C GLU A 41 -17.68 10.82 -3.05
N GLU A 42 -18.16 10.75 -1.81
CA GLU A 42 -18.22 9.50 -1.05
C GLU A 42 -19.09 8.42 -1.73
N SER A 43 -20.19 8.81 -2.37
CA SER A 43 -21.07 7.93 -3.14
C SER A 43 -20.32 7.26 -4.30
N ILE A 44 -19.50 8.02 -5.04
CA ILE A 44 -18.70 7.52 -6.16
C ILE A 44 -17.59 6.60 -5.66
N VAL A 45 -16.96 6.94 -4.52
CA VAL A 45 -15.96 6.09 -3.88
C VAL A 45 -16.57 4.76 -3.48
N GLU A 46 -17.77 4.77 -2.86
CA GLU A 46 -18.48 3.54 -2.46
C GLU A 46 -18.85 2.67 -3.66
N GLU A 47 -19.44 3.24 -4.70
CA GLU A 47 -19.79 2.49 -5.93
C GLU A 47 -18.54 1.86 -6.56
N THR A 48 -17.46 2.62 -6.69
CA THR A 48 -16.18 2.12 -7.22
C THR A 48 -15.60 1.03 -6.34
N ALA A 49 -15.66 1.21 -5.01
CA ALA A 49 -15.15 0.24 -4.05
C ALA A 49 -15.86 -1.11 -4.16
N LEU A 50 -17.19 -1.11 -4.33
CA LEU A 50 -17.97 -2.34 -4.51
C LEU A 50 -17.56 -3.10 -5.79
N VAL A 51 -17.33 -2.38 -6.90
CA VAL A 51 -16.88 -2.99 -8.15
C VAL A 51 -15.47 -3.57 -8.00
N VAL A 52 -14.53 -2.80 -7.43
CA VAL A 52 -13.15 -3.28 -7.21
C VAL A 52 -13.12 -4.45 -6.24
N GLN A 53 -13.96 -4.44 -5.19
CA GLN A 53 -14.08 -5.57 -4.27
C GLN A 53 -14.54 -6.85 -4.97
N GLN A 54 -15.51 -6.76 -5.89
CA GLN A 54 -15.95 -7.93 -6.67
C GLN A 54 -14.81 -8.48 -7.54
N LEU A 55 -14.03 -7.60 -8.18
CA LEU A 55 -12.83 -8.00 -8.91
C LEU A 55 -11.84 -8.71 -7.98
N CYS A 56 -11.51 -8.12 -6.84
CA CYS A 56 -10.58 -8.72 -5.89
C CYS A 56 -11.04 -10.11 -5.43
N ARG A 57 -12.33 -10.29 -5.15
CA ARG A 57 -12.89 -11.60 -4.81
C ARG A 57 -12.74 -12.63 -5.94
N ALA A 58 -12.99 -12.23 -7.19
CA ALA A 58 -12.83 -13.11 -8.35
C ALA A 58 -11.39 -13.60 -8.56
N TYR A 59 -10.40 -12.79 -8.14
CA TYR A 59 -8.98 -13.11 -8.22
C TYR A 59 -8.37 -13.62 -6.90
N ASN A 60 -9.17 -13.84 -5.85
CA ASN A 60 -8.70 -14.18 -4.50
C ASN A 60 -7.63 -13.19 -3.98
N ALA A 61 -7.86 -11.90 -4.21
CA ALA A 61 -6.96 -10.82 -3.82
C ALA A 61 -7.46 -10.08 -2.58
N THR A 62 -6.54 -9.65 -1.73
CA THR A 62 -6.79 -8.80 -0.56
C THR A 62 -7.16 -7.38 -1.01
N PHE A 63 -8.26 -6.85 -0.47
CA PHE A 63 -8.78 -5.53 -0.79
C PHE A 63 -8.71 -4.56 0.38
N ILE A 64 -7.97 -3.47 0.20
CA ILE A 64 -7.74 -2.41 1.19
C ILE A 64 -8.41 -1.11 0.72
N ILE A 65 -9.09 -0.42 1.63
CA ILE A 65 -9.61 0.95 1.42
C ILE A 65 -8.58 1.95 1.96
N ASP A 66 -8.31 3.02 1.22
CA ASP A 66 -7.49 4.13 1.70
C ASP A 66 -8.32 5.05 2.60
N ASP A 67 -7.82 5.40 3.79
CA ASP A 67 -8.32 6.34 4.80
C ASP A 67 -9.70 6.04 5.43
N ASN A 68 -10.67 5.56 4.66
CA ASN A 68 -12.08 5.52 5.09
C ASN A 68 -12.43 4.24 5.86
N VAL A 69 -12.30 4.29 7.20
CA VAL A 69 -12.63 3.21 8.13
C VAL A 69 -14.12 2.84 8.08
N GLY A 70 -15.00 3.85 7.96
CA GLY A 70 -16.46 3.65 7.89
C GLY A 70 -16.86 2.85 6.65
N LEU A 71 -16.32 3.22 5.49
CA LEU A 71 -16.55 2.51 4.24
C LEU A 71 -15.98 1.08 4.29
N ALA A 72 -14.74 0.92 4.77
CA ALA A 72 -14.12 -0.40 4.90
C ALA A 72 -14.99 -1.35 5.73
N LYS A 73 -15.56 -0.87 6.84
CA LYS A 73 -16.49 -1.63 7.69
C LYS A 73 -17.80 -1.93 6.96
N LYS A 74 -18.40 -0.92 6.32
CA LYS A 74 -19.70 -1.00 5.65
C LYS A 74 -19.71 -2.07 4.57
N ILE A 75 -18.69 -2.08 3.69
CA ILE A 75 -18.61 -3.03 2.57
C ILE A 75 -17.90 -4.33 2.95
N LYS A 76 -17.41 -4.46 4.19
CA LYS A 76 -16.61 -5.60 4.66
C LYS A 76 -15.39 -5.82 3.75
N ALA A 77 -14.60 -4.77 3.53
CA ALA A 77 -13.28 -4.90 2.90
C ALA A 77 -12.35 -5.72 3.79
N ASP A 78 -11.21 -6.19 3.27
CA ASP A 78 -10.26 -6.95 4.08
C ASP A 78 -9.47 -6.05 5.03
N GLY A 79 -9.40 -4.73 4.74
CA GLY A 79 -8.73 -3.80 5.62
C GLY A 79 -8.77 -2.35 5.17
N VAL A 80 -8.01 -1.53 5.88
CA VAL A 80 -7.84 -0.10 5.64
C VAL A 80 -6.37 0.30 5.73
N HIS A 81 -5.95 1.29 4.96
CA HIS A 81 -4.66 1.94 5.11
C HIS A 81 -4.85 3.39 5.57
N LEU A 82 -4.15 3.80 6.62
CA LEU A 82 -4.32 5.10 7.27
C LEU A 82 -3.05 5.94 7.16
N GLY A 83 -3.22 7.18 6.72
CA GLY A 83 -2.18 8.19 6.72
C GLY A 83 -1.98 8.81 8.11
N LYS A 84 -0.95 9.65 8.24
CA LYS A 84 -0.60 10.31 9.52
C LYS A 84 -1.68 11.22 10.10
N ASN A 85 -2.54 11.79 9.25
CA ASN A 85 -3.59 12.74 9.63
C ASN A 85 -4.99 12.11 9.60
N ASP A 86 -5.08 10.81 9.32
CA ASP A 86 -6.34 10.09 9.30
C ASP A 86 -6.70 9.57 10.70
N MET A 87 -7.73 8.75 10.80
CA MET A 87 -8.13 8.15 12.08
C MET A 87 -6.95 7.41 12.73
N PRO A 88 -6.68 7.61 14.03
CA PRO A 88 -5.65 6.84 14.73
C PRO A 88 -5.88 5.32 14.63
N ILE A 89 -4.80 4.56 14.44
CA ILE A 89 -4.86 3.09 14.31
C ILE A 89 -5.61 2.44 15.47
N ALA A 90 -5.41 2.93 16.68
CA ALA A 90 -6.10 2.42 17.87
C ALA A 90 -7.62 2.59 17.81
N GLU A 91 -8.11 3.69 17.26
CA GLU A 91 -9.55 3.94 17.06
C GLU A 91 -10.09 3.07 15.92
N ALA A 92 -9.39 3.02 14.80
CA ALA A 92 -9.75 2.15 13.68
C ALA A 92 -9.84 0.68 14.12
N ARG A 93 -8.89 0.19 14.93
CA ARG A 93 -8.91 -1.18 15.47
C ARG A 93 -10.12 -1.44 16.37
N LYS A 94 -10.54 -0.46 17.21
CA LYS A 94 -11.77 -0.58 18.02
C LYS A 94 -13.03 -0.68 17.15
N ILE A 95 -13.08 0.07 16.05
CA ILE A 95 -14.23 0.09 15.13
C ILE A 95 -14.30 -1.18 14.28
N LEU A 96 -13.16 -1.63 13.74
CA LEU A 96 -13.08 -2.72 12.77
C LEU A 96 -12.95 -4.10 13.41
N GLY A 97 -12.35 -4.17 14.60
CA GLY A 97 -12.04 -5.45 15.26
C GLY A 97 -10.71 -6.06 14.82
N PRO A 98 -10.39 -7.27 15.33
CA PRO A 98 -9.07 -7.89 15.14
C PRO A 98 -8.84 -8.48 13.75
N ASP A 99 -9.90 -8.80 13.01
CA ASP A 99 -9.81 -9.53 11.75
C ASP A 99 -9.49 -8.63 10.54
N PHE A 100 -9.66 -7.30 10.69
CA PHE A 100 -9.33 -6.36 9.63
C PHE A 100 -7.84 -6.06 9.59
N ILE A 101 -7.29 -6.01 8.39
CA ILE A 101 -5.92 -5.54 8.14
C ILE A 101 -5.89 -4.01 8.28
N ILE A 102 -5.00 -3.48 9.13
CA ILE A 102 -4.80 -2.05 9.26
C ILE A 102 -3.35 -1.70 8.94
N GLY A 103 -3.14 -0.96 7.84
CA GLY A 103 -1.85 -0.39 7.50
C GLY A 103 -1.70 1.03 8.04
N GLY A 104 -0.48 1.44 8.34
CA GLY A 104 -0.14 2.80 8.76
C GLY A 104 0.96 3.42 7.92
N THR A 105 0.83 4.71 7.58
CA THR A 105 1.86 5.46 6.84
C THR A 105 2.97 5.94 7.77
N VAL A 106 4.23 5.66 7.42
CA VAL A 106 5.42 6.20 8.10
C VAL A 106 6.41 6.78 7.10
N ASN A 107 7.22 7.74 7.58
CA ASN A 107 8.32 8.33 6.81
C ASN A 107 9.61 8.41 7.66
N SER A 108 9.50 8.18 8.96
CA SER A 108 10.60 8.20 9.92
C SER A 108 10.40 7.13 10.98
N PHE A 109 11.41 6.88 11.78
CA PHE A 109 11.29 6.00 12.95
C PHE A 109 10.38 6.59 14.04
N ASP A 110 10.35 7.93 14.17
CA ASP A 110 9.44 8.60 15.10
C ASP A 110 7.97 8.36 14.72
N ASP A 111 7.65 8.27 13.42
CA ASP A 111 6.31 7.88 12.98
C ASP A 111 5.96 6.45 13.39
N VAL A 112 6.93 5.53 13.30
CA VAL A 112 6.76 4.14 13.77
C VAL A 112 6.42 4.14 15.27
N LEU A 113 7.21 4.85 16.08
CA LEU A 113 6.95 4.95 17.52
C LEU A 113 5.62 5.60 17.85
N HIS A 114 5.22 6.64 17.10
CA HIS A 114 3.93 7.30 17.26
C HIS A 114 2.76 6.33 17.05
N HIS A 115 2.78 5.55 15.99
CA HIS A 115 1.73 4.56 15.73
C HIS A 115 1.63 3.48 16.81
N LEU A 116 2.75 3.13 17.45
CA LEU A 116 2.78 2.10 18.49
C LEU A 116 2.25 2.54 19.86
N GLN A 117 1.98 3.84 20.06
CA GLN A 117 1.48 4.37 21.35
C GLN A 117 0.10 3.86 21.74
N GLY A 118 -0.69 3.29 20.85
CA GLY A 118 -2.05 2.88 21.16
C GLY A 118 -2.50 1.54 20.60
N SER A 119 -1.97 1.11 19.46
CA SER A 119 -2.26 -0.17 18.82
C SER A 119 -1.22 -0.48 17.76
N THR A 120 -1.04 -1.76 17.48
CA THR A 120 -0.09 -2.23 16.48
C THR A 120 -0.78 -2.35 15.12
N PRO A 121 -0.28 -1.68 14.06
CA PRO A 121 -0.75 -1.95 12.70
C PRO A 121 -0.23 -3.30 12.21
N ASP A 122 -0.87 -3.81 11.16
CA ASP A 122 -0.47 -5.08 10.54
C ASP A 122 0.71 -4.89 9.57
N TYR A 123 0.90 -3.68 9.04
CA TYR A 123 2.06 -3.28 8.24
C TYR A 123 2.23 -1.77 8.23
N PHE A 124 3.43 -1.33 7.88
CA PHE A 124 3.73 0.06 7.58
C PHE A 124 3.95 0.28 6.08
N GLY A 125 3.27 1.29 5.51
CA GLY A 125 3.61 1.86 4.22
C GLY A 125 4.65 2.96 4.42
N CYS A 126 5.90 2.72 4.04
CA CYS A 126 7.02 3.61 4.30
C CYS A 126 7.46 4.33 3.02
N GLY A 127 7.53 5.66 3.03
CA GLY A 127 7.97 6.43 1.88
C GLY A 127 7.77 7.93 1.99
N PRO A 128 8.13 8.68 0.94
CA PRO A 128 8.46 8.21 -0.40
C PRO A 128 9.94 7.75 -0.55
N PHE A 129 10.14 6.71 -1.34
CA PHE A 129 11.49 6.27 -1.73
C PHE A 129 12.18 7.31 -2.62
N ARG A 130 11.45 7.86 -3.60
CA ARG A 130 11.87 8.87 -4.56
C ARG A 130 10.75 9.89 -4.78
N PHE A 131 11.04 11.02 -5.38
CA PHE A 131 10.02 11.98 -5.79
C PHE A 131 8.93 11.33 -6.65
N THR A 132 7.68 11.70 -6.38
CA THR A 132 6.52 11.26 -7.15
C THR A 132 5.47 12.37 -7.17
N SER A 133 4.79 12.53 -8.29
CA SER A 133 3.68 13.48 -8.45
C SER A 133 2.33 12.92 -7.99
N THR A 134 2.26 11.62 -7.65
CA THR A 134 1.00 10.94 -7.28
C THR A 134 0.42 11.43 -5.94
N LYS A 135 1.25 12.00 -5.05
CA LYS A 135 0.85 12.57 -3.76
C LYS A 135 1.19 14.06 -3.70
N LYS A 136 0.20 14.91 -3.38
CA LYS A 136 0.36 16.39 -3.37
C LYS A 136 1.34 16.88 -2.28
N ASN A 137 1.28 16.31 -1.07
CA ASN A 137 2.15 16.68 0.06
C ASN A 137 3.16 15.56 0.31
N LEU A 138 4.34 15.68 -0.32
CA LEU A 138 5.40 14.70 -0.17
C LEU A 138 6.20 14.94 1.12
N ALA A 139 6.33 13.88 1.91
CA ALA A 139 7.30 13.82 3.01
C ALA A 139 8.75 13.78 2.46
N PRO A 140 9.79 13.96 3.29
CA PRO A 140 11.18 13.86 2.86
C PRO A 140 11.47 12.55 2.15
N ILE A 141 12.27 12.62 1.07
CA ILE A 141 12.67 11.45 0.28
C ILE A 141 13.63 10.60 1.10
N LEU A 142 13.37 9.30 1.19
CA LEU A 142 14.16 8.37 1.99
C LEU A 142 15.38 7.79 1.25
N GLY A 143 15.23 7.45 -0.03
CA GLY A 143 16.24 6.68 -0.74
C GLY A 143 16.59 5.36 -0.04
N TYR A 144 17.64 4.68 -0.47
CA TYR A 144 18.06 3.41 0.15
C TYR A 144 18.54 3.59 1.60
N ASP A 145 19.24 4.68 1.89
CA ASP A 145 19.83 4.91 3.21
C ASP A 145 18.79 5.22 4.27
N GLY A 146 17.71 5.94 3.92
CA GLY A 146 16.58 6.17 4.82
C GLY A 146 15.89 4.87 5.23
N TYR A 147 15.68 3.94 4.28
CA TYR A 147 15.13 2.62 4.61
C TYR A 147 16.06 1.80 5.51
N LYS A 148 17.37 1.77 5.21
CA LYS A 148 18.34 1.07 6.07
C LYS A 148 18.32 1.61 7.50
N LEU A 149 18.26 2.94 7.64
CA LEU A 149 18.22 3.58 8.96
C LEU A 149 16.96 3.21 9.73
N ILE A 150 15.78 3.33 9.11
CA ILE A 150 14.49 3.01 9.76
C ILE A 150 14.45 1.53 10.14
N LEU A 151 14.81 0.62 9.23
CA LEU A 151 14.83 -0.82 9.49
C LEU A 151 15.80 -1.20 10.61
N LYS A 152 16.99 -0.57 10.64
CA LYS A 152 17.94 -0.76 11.74
C LYS A 152 17.34 -0.32 13.07
N GLN A 153 16.73 0.86 13.12
CA GLN A 153 16.10 1.37 14.34
C GLN A 153 14.92 0.48 14.79
N MET A 154 14.10 -0.02 13.85
CA MET A 154 13.04 -1.00 14.16
C MET A 154 13.64 -2.28 14.76
N HIS A 155 14.67 -2.84 14.14
CA HIS A 155 15.37 -4.03 14.64
C HIS A 155 15.95 -3.81 16.05
N ASP A 156 16.68 -2.71 16.26
CA ASP A 156 17.32 -2.37 17.54
C ASP A 156 16.28 -2.19 18.68
N ASN A 157 15.02 -1.89 18.33
CA ASN A 157 13.90 -1.75 19.28
C ASN A 157 12.94 -2.94 19.29
N ASN A 158 13.31 -4.09 18.71
CA ASN A 158 12.49 -5.31 18.62
C ASN A 158 11.11 -5.11 17.97
N ILE A 159 11.01 -4.21 16.98
CA ILE A 159 9.79 -3.95 16.22
C ILE A 159 9.81 -4.79 14.95
N HIS A 160 8.89 -5.78 14.86
CA HIS A 160 8.84 -6.78 13.78
C HIS A 160 7.65 -6.58 12.84
N ILE A 161 7.09 -5.36 12.77
CA ILE A 161 5.98 -5.05 11.87
C ILE A 161 6.51 -4.97 10.43
N PRO A 162 5.87 -5.65 9.46
CA PRO A 162 6.27 -5.58 8.06
C PRO A 162 6.32 -4.16 7.53
N LEU A 163 7.38 -3.81 6.81
CA LEU A 163 7.59 -2.51 6.19
C LEU A 163 7.51 -2.65 4.67
N VAL A 164 6.56 -1.95 4.06
CA VAL A 164 6.28 -1.91 2.62
C VAL A 164 6.80 -0.60 2.06
N ALA A 165 7.75 -0.66 1.15
CA ALA A 165 8.31 0.53 0.52
C ALA A 165 7.37 1.10 -0.55
N ILE A 166 7.23 2.44 -0.56
CA ILE A 166 6.33 3.15 -1.48
C ILE A 166 6.95 4.45 -2.00
N GLY A 167 6.47 4.92 -3.14
CA GLY A 167 6.70 6.27 -3.66
C GLY A 167 7.86 6.36 -4.64
N GLY A 168 7.54 6.46 -5.94
CA GLY A 168 8.51 6.62 -7.01
C GLY A 168 9.43 5.43 -7.27
N ILE A 169 9.04 4.23 -6.81
CA ILE A 169 9.81 2.99 -6.99
C ILE A 169 9.67 2.49 -8.43
N ARG A 170 10.80 2.12 -9.04
CA ARG A 170 10.92 1.49 -10.35
C ARG A 170 11.31 0.02 -10.19
N LYS A 171 11.06 -0.80 -11.20
CA LYS A 171 11.44 -2.22 -11.20
C LYS A 171 12.91 -2.46 -10.84
N SER A 172 13.83 -1.62 -11.34
CA SER A 172 15.26 -1.69 -11.03
C SER A 172 15.62 -1.44 -9.56
N ASP A 173 14.76 -0.79 -8.79
CA ASP A 173 15.01 -0.48 -7.38
C ASP A 173 14.66 -1.66 -6.45
N ILE A 174 13.75 -2.55 -6.91
CA ILE A 174 13.14 -3.61 -6.10
C ILE A 174 14.17 -4.57 -5.49
N PRO A 175 15.15 -5.11 -6.26
CA PRO A 175 16.13 -6.04 -5.72
C PRO A 175 16.88 -5.47 -4.50
N GLN A 176 17.36 -4.24 -4.60
CA GLN A 176 18.12 -3.61 -3.54
C GLN A 176 17.25 -3.25 -2.32
N LEU A 177 15.99 -2.84 -2.52
CA LEU A 177 15.05 -2.60 -1.42
C LEU A 177 14.80 -3.88 -0.62
N LEU A 178 14.53 -5.00 -1.29
CA LEU A 178 14.30 -6.30 -0.65
C LEU A 178 15.57 -6.80 0.06
N GLN A 179 16.74 -6.68 -0.56
CA GLN A 179 18.03 -7.01 0.07
C GLN A 179 18.31 -6.16 1.31
N ASN A 180 17.83 -4.92 1.36
CA ASN A 180 17.95 -4.06 2.53
C ASN A 180 17.00 -4.46 3.69
N GLY A 181 16.12 -5.45 3.48
CA GLY A 181 15.20 -5.96 4.51
C GLY A 181 13.77 -5.40 4.43
N VAL A 182 13.41 -4.67 3.37
CA VAL A 182 12.02 -4.27 3.13
C VAL A 182 11.18 -5.52 2.87
N ASN A 183 10.01 -5.61 3.50
CA ASN A 183 9.15 -6.80 3.45
C ASN A 183 8.25 -6.85 2.22
N GLY A 184 7.98 -5.70 1.61
CA GLY A 184 7.12 -5.58 0.44
C GLY A 184 7.26 -4.25 -0.29
N ILE A 185 6.65 -4.17 -1.45
CA ILE A 185 6.69 -3.01 -2.35
C ILE A 185 5.27 -2.57 -2.66
N ALA A 186 4.99 -1.27 -2.63
CA ALA A 186 3.74 -0.70 -3.10
C ALA A 186 3.98 0.15 -4.36
N LEU A 187 3.23 -0.15 -5.41
CA LEU A 187 3.35 0.47 -6.73
C LEU A 187 2.01 1.04 -7.22
N SER A 188 2.10 2.00 -8.13
CA SER A 188 0.96 2.60 -8.82
C SER A 188 1.39 3.06 -10.22
N GLY A 189 1.79 4.32 -10.38
CA GLY A 189 2.10 4.94 -11.68
C GLY A 189 3.19 4.23 -12.47
N SER A 190 4.19 3.61 -11.84
CA SER A 190 5.23 2.86 -12.56
C SER A 190 4.67 1.68 -13.38
N ILE A 191 3.56 1.10 -12.93
CA ILE A 191 2.84 0.05 -13.66
C ILE A 191 2.00 0.67 -14.78
N LEU A 192 1.15 1.66 -14.44
CA LEU A 192 0.17 2.20 -15.39
C LEU A 192 0.81 3.00 -16.55
N ASN A 193 2.03 3.51 -16.35
CA ASN A 193 2.78 4.24 -17.36
C ASN A 193 3.61 3.33 -18.27
N ALA A 194 3.67 2.02 -18.01
CA ALA A 194 4.35 1.07 -18.88
C ALA A 194 3.61 0.94 -20.24
N GLU A 195 4.32 0.55 -21.27
CA GLU A 195 3.74 0.26 -22.58
C GLU A 195 2.73 -0.88 -22.49
N ASN A 196 3.07 -1.94 -21.76
CA ASN A 196 2.19 -3.05 -21.40
C ASN A 196 2.13 -3.22 -19.88
N PRO A 197 1.14 -2.61 -19.19
CA PRO A 197 1.06 -2.64 -17.73
C PRO A 197 0.89 -4.04 -17.12
N ILE A 198 0.17 -4.94 -17.81
CA ILE A 198 -0.02 -6.33 -17.36
C ILE A 198 1.31 -7.07 -17.35
N LEU A 199 2.08 -6.97 -18.44
CA LEU A 199 3.39 -7.59 -18.56
C LEU A 199 4.37 -7.00 -17.52
N GLU A 200 4.38 -5.68 -17.36
CA GLU A 200 5.23 -5.02 -16.34
C GLU A 200 4.92 -5.53 -14.93
N MET A 201 3.64 -5.70 -14.60
CA MET A 201 3.24 -6.29 -13.32
C MET A 201 3.76 -7.72 -13.14
N GLN A 202 3.64 -8.56 -14.17
CA GLN A 202 4.15 -9.94 -14.16
C GLN A 202 5.66 -9.99 -13.96
N GLU A 203 6.41 -9.15 -14.66
CA GLU A 203 7.86 -9.07 -14.53
C GLU A 203 8.31 -8.59 -13.15
N ILE A 204 7.57 -7.64 -12.55
CA ILE A 204 7.82 -7.18 -11.19
C ILE A 204 7.55 -8.29 -10.17
N ILE A 205 6.45 -9.03 -10.31
CA ILE A 205 6.16 -10.19 -9.46
C ILE A 205 7.27 -11.23 -9.57
N ASN A 206 7.70 -11.54 -10.78
CA ASN A 206 8.80 -12.48 -11.01
C ASN A 206 10.11 -12.00 -10.36
N THR A 207 10.38 -10.70 -10.41
CA THR A 207 11.54 -10.09 -9.73
C THR A 207 11.42 -10.25 -8.21
N ILE A 208 10.27 -9.92 -7.62
CA ILE A 208 10.04 -10.03 -6.16
C ILE A 208 10.17 -11.48 -5.67
N ASN A 209 9.72 -12.45 -6.46
CA ASN A 209 9.76 -13.86 -6.10
C ASN A 209 11.17 -14.48 -6.08
N GLN A 210 12.18 -13.76 -6.54
CA GLN A 210 13.58 -14.17 -6.47
C GLN A 210 14.21 -13.85 -5.10
N TYR A 211 13.53 -13.08 -4.26
CA TYR A 211 13.93 -12.63 -2.92
C TYR A 211 12.91 -13.05 -1.85
#